data_e94d9789394baaceb247d42a6293e10e
#
_entry.id   e94d9789394baaceb247d42a6293e10e
#
_cell.length_a   1.000
_cell.length_b   1.000
_cell.length_c   1.000
_cell.angle_alpha   90.00
_cell.angle_beta   90.00
_cell.angle_gamma   90.00
#
_symmetry.space_group_name_H-M   'P 1'
#
loop_
_entity.id
_entity.type
_entity.pdbx_description
1 polymer ?
#
loop_
_entity_poly.entity_id
_entity_poly.type
_entity_poly.pdbx_seq_one_letter_code
_entity_poly.pdbx_strand_id
1 'polypeptide(L)'
;MKIVKMDTNSFWKGEAGVVGLVEDQAHTFKTKLYLKNGQVKDYSCTCEKGNSYRGICAHGEALFAYYKEYQAEMSKPLVHSSSQVHTMIREYTNQEVARILEEEEGSQVKLVPAVILNGRDVRLEFKVGREKMYAVRDLAAFSDAVAVGAYVEYGKELAFHHQGSSFCPECRGLLSLVMALTEGQKSQRDISLSRMNRERFFEVLQQEELEVQLPGGIRSQLKVQKKDPKLVIRIRRYGRDGVEAVLEGVRTDEEGDTEPVLAFFRGERRIYIVTGKTLCCCSHHFSQAAGTFLEQITKEREYRIQAGAKDIPLLYERVLKTLKPYSIMIQEEVDLEEYKMEPLKAVFRFDADEKGTLYMEPLLSYGEYTFHPIEDENLPSAICRDVPGEFKISQVIRKYFKCRDPKDGRLVLKEDEKALYHLLDQGMEEFRGLGDVYLSESMKNWKIVETPSVSAGVSAYSGWLELTVDMGEFPKEELGRILTAYSQKKKYYRLKSGQFLMLDQGGMFTLTKLAGELGISKGLTKRHHPPACL
;
A
#
# COMPACT_ATOMS: atom_id res chain seq x y z
N MET A 1 22.87 -49.07 -49.76
CA MET A 1 23.54 -47.96 -50.42
C MET A 1 23.64 -46.80 -49.46
N LYS A 2 24.76 -46.10 -49.37
CA LYS A 2 25.00 -44.98 -48.49
C LYS A 2 25.40 -43.74 -49.32
N ILE A 3 24.78 -42.62 -49.07
CA ILE A 3 25.19 -41.38 -49.72
C ILE A 3 26.35 -40.78 -48.92
N VAL A 4 27.53 -40.69 -49.56
CA VAL A 4 28.77 -40.19 -48.92
C VAL A 4 28.89 -38.68 -49.05
N LYS A 5 28.45 -38.15 -50.20
CA LYS A 5 28.44 -36.70 -50.45
C LYS A 5 27.31 -36.37 -51.39
N MET A 6 26.65 -35.25 -51.17
CA MET A 6 25.62 -34.69 -52.03
C MET A 6 25.85 -33.19 -52.20
N ASP A 7 25.92 -32.71 -53.41
CA ASP A 7 25.93 -31.30 -53.77
C ASP A 7 24.68 -30.96 -54.57
N THR A 8 24.03 -29.87 -54.28
CA THR A 8 22.79 -29.44 -54.93
C THR A 8 22.92 -28.02 -55.50
N ASN A 9 22.50 -27.84 -56.75
CA ASN A 9 22.41 -26.52 -57.37
C ASN A 9 20.95 -26.31 -57.82
N SER A 10 20.33 -25.26 -57.34
CA SER A 10 18.97 -24.85 -57.78
C SER A 10 19.10 -23.90 -58.97
N PHE A 11 18.33 -24.16 -60.02
CA PHE A 11 18.20 -23.35 -61.23
C PHE A 11 16.88 -22.59 -61.24
N TRP A 12 16.68 -21.73 -62.21
CA TRP A 12 15.45 -20.97 -62.33
C TRP A 12 14.24 -21.87 -62.66
N LYS A 13 13.05 -21.53 -62.12
CA LYS A 13 11.75 -22.16 -62.41
C LYS A 13 11.60 -23.65 -62.00
N GLY A 14 12.00 -23.99 -60.77
CA GLY A 14 11.75 -25.33 -60.22
C GLY A 14 12.65 -26.42 -60.79
N GLU A 15 13.76 -26.04 -61.32
CA GLU A 15 14.79 -26.96 -61.80
C GLU A 15 15.95 -27.07 -60.77
N ALA A 16 16.42 -28.28 -60.55
CA ALA A 16 17.53 -28.53 -59.64
C ALA A 16 18.48 -29.61 -60.19
N GLY A 17 19.76 -29.40 -60.03
CA GLY A 17 20.78 -30.40 -60.28
C GLY A 17 21.27 -31.00 -58.98
N VAL A 18 21.26 -32.30 -58.82
CA VAL A 18 21.76 -33.01 -57.66
C VAL A 18 22.89 -33.91 -58.09
N VAL A 19 24.06 -33.78 -57.50
CA VAL A 19 25.22 -34.61 -57.74
C VAL A 19 25.58 -35.31 -56.46
N GLY A 20 25.62 -36.64 -56.47
CA GLY A 20 25.98 -37.43 -55.29
C GLY A 20 27.03 -38.50 -55.55
N LEU A 21 27.75 -38.84 -54.50
CA LEU A 21 28.59 -40.03 -54.42
C LEU A 21 27.83 -41.10 -53.63
N VAL A 22 27.48 -42.20 -54.29
CA VAL A 22 26.70 -43.29 -53.71
C VAL A 22 27.63 -44.50 -53.55
N GLU A 23 27.82 -44.95 -52.33
CA GLU A 23 28.59 -46.13 -51.99
C GLU A 23 27.72 -47.38 -51.98
N ASP A 24 28.11 -48.37 -52.75
CA ASP A 24 27.47 -49.69 -52.81
C ASP A 24 28.52 -50.79 -52.89
N GLN A 25 28.53 -51.75 -51.95
CA GLN A 25 29.45 -52.88 -51.87
C GLN A 25 30.93 -52.52 -52.10
N ALA A 26 31.43 -51.53 -51.38
CA ALA A 26 32.80 -51.04 -51.45
C ALA A 26 33.20 -50.27 -52.75
N HIS A 27 32.24 -49.98 -53.62
CA HIS A 27 32.46 -49.14 -54.81
C HIS A 27 31.69 -47.82 -54.67
N THR A 28 32.26 -46.72 -55.12
CA THR A 28 31.63 -45.41 -55.09
C THR A 28 31.22 -45.00 -56.51
N PHE A 29 29.93 -44.71 -56.68
CA PHE A 29 29.37 -44.31 -57.95
C PHE A 29 28.99 -42.81 -57.90
N LYS A 30 29.46 -42.05 -58.91
CA LYS A 30 29.05 -40.68 -59.09
C LYS A 30 27.75 -40.62 -59.84
N THR A 31 26.72 -40.12 -59.19
CA THR A 31 25.34 -40.03 -59.74
C THR A 31 24.93 -38.58 -59.86
N LYS A 32 24.32 -38.21 -60.98
CA LYS A 32 23.79 -36.88 -61.22
C LYS A 32 22.32 -37.01 -61.56
N LEU A 33 21.50 -36.19 -60.98
CA LEU A 33 20.06 -36.05 -61.26
C LEU A 33 19.77 -34.63 -61.72
N TYR A 34 18.99 -34.50 -62.78
CA TYR A 34 18.38 -33.25 -63.18
C TYR A 34 16.90 -33.35 -62.87
N LEU A 35 16.45 -32.43 -62.05
CA LEU A 35 15.07 -32.39 -61.54
C LEU A 35 14.34 -31.20 -62.12
N LYS A 36 13.07 -31.39 -62.48
CA LYS A 36 12.15 -30.31 -62.86
C LYS A 36 10.82 -30.54 -62.16
N ASN A 37 10.35 -29.54 -61.42
CA ASN A 37 9.16 -29.62 -60.60
C ASN A 37 9.15 -30.87 -59.67
N GLY A 38 10.27 -31.17 -59.04
CA GLY A 38 10.42 -32.26 -58.09
C GLY A 38 10.47 -33.67 -58.69
N GLN A 39 10.47 -33.79 -60.02
CA GLN A 39 10.58 -35.07 -60.73
C GLN A 39 11.92 -35.18 -61.47
N VAL A 40 12.51 -36.36 -61.49
CA VAL A 40 13.72 -36.60 -62.24
C VAL A 40 13.39 -36.57 -63.74
N LYS A 41 14.01 -35.68 -64.47
CA LYS A 41 13.86 -35.54 -65.93
C LYS A 41 15.05 -36.12 -66.67
N ASP A 42 16.20 -36.11 -66.08
CA ASP A 42 17.39 -36.68 -66.65
C ASP A 42 18.31 -37.17 -65.51
N TYR A 43 19.10 -38.21 -65.78
CA TYR A 43 20.07 -38.70 -64.83
C TYR A 43 21.30 -39.33 -65.53
N SER A 44 22.40 -39.36 -64.82
CA SER A 44 23.58 -40.12 -65.19
C SER A 44 24.24 -40.78 -64.01
N CYS A 45 24.73 -42.01 -64.17
CA CYS A 45 25.47 -42.68 -63.10
C CYS A 45 26.67 -43.40 -63.69
N THR A 46 27.80 -43.50 -62.96
CA THR A 46 28.99 -44.24 -63.41
C THR A 46 28.91 -45.76 -63.28
N CYS A 47 27.76 -46.31 -62.83
CA CYS A 47 27.54 -47.77 -62.83
C CYS A 47 27.22 -48.32 -64.24
N GLU A 48 27.38 -49.61 -64.39
CA GLU A 48 27.12 -50.28 -65.69
C GLU A 48 25.70 -50.07 -66.23
N LYS A 49 24.70 -49.87 -65.32
CA LYS A 49 23.30 -49.62 -65.71
C LYS A 49 23.02 -48.10 -65.87
N GLY A 50 24.01 -47.23 -65.63
CA GLY A 50 23.80 -45.78 -65.54
C GLY A 50 23.53 -45.03 -66.82
N ASN A 51 23.63 -45.69 -67.98
CA ASN A 51 23.33 -45.14 -69.30
C ASN A 51 22.26 -45.96 -70.08
N SER A 52 21.54 -46.86 -69.41
CA SER A 52 20.50 -47.63 -70.06
C SER A 52 19.19 -46.83 -70.12
N TYR A 53 18.56 -46.83 -71.35
CA TYR A 53 17.35 -46.09 -71.70
C TYR A 53 16.08 -46.50 -70.94
N ARG A 54 16.15 -47.36 -69.95
CA ARG A 54 14.96 -47.94 -69.27
C ARG A 54 15.02 -47.70 -67.75
N GLY A 55 14.79 -46.42 -67.36
CA GLY A 55 14.58 -46.08 -65.94
C GLY A 55 15.87 -45.69 -65.17
N ILE A 56 15.69 -45.10 -63.98
CA ILE A 56 16.74 -44.70 -63.11
C ILE A 56 17.36 -45.93 -62.43
N CYS A 57 18.67 -46.01 -62.31
CA CYS A 57 19.32 -47.12 -61.59
C CYS A 57 19.17 -46.98 -60.08
N ALA A 58 19.40 -48.03 -59.32
CA ALA A 58 19.26 -48.09 -57.89
C ALA A 58 20.08 -46.97 -57.16
N HIS A 59 21.25 -46.55 -57.66
CA HIS A 59 22.05 -45.46 -57.15
C HIS A 59 21.35 -44.09 -57.35
N GLY A 60 20.69 -43.92 -58.52
CA GLY A 60 19.90 -42.71 -58.79
C GLY A 60 18.66 -42.61 -57.92
N GLU A 61 17.98 -43.73 -57.69
CA GLU A 61 16.84 -43.82 -56.79
C GLU A 61 17.25 -43.50 -55.34
N ALA A 62 18.33 -44.08 -54.87
CA ALA A 62 18.87 -43.80 -53.53
C ALA A 62 19.28 -42.32 -53.35
N LEU A 63 19.92 -41.71 -54.35
CA LEU A 63 20.25 -40.29 -54.31
C LEU A 63 19.00 -39.41 -54.35
N PHE A 64 17.98 -39.78 -55.12
CA PHE A 64 16.73 -39.02 -55.18
C PHE A 64 15.93 -39.12 -53.90
N ALA A 65 15.86 -40.27 -53.26
CA ALA A 65 15.22 -40.45 -51.96
C ALA A 65 15.90 -39.60 -50.90
N TYR A 66 17.21 -39.64 -50.83
CA TYR A 66 18.02 -38.84 -49.92
C TYR A 66 17.83 -37.31 -50.13
N TYR A 67 17.78 -36.89 -51.42
CA TYR A 67 17.53 -35.49 -51.76
C TYR A 67 16.13 -35.02 -51.28
N LYS A 68 15.10 -35.86 -51.40
CA LYS A 68 13.76 -35.54 -50.88
C LYS A 68 13.72 -35.40 -49.38
N GLU A 69 14.39 -36.27 -48.64
CA GLU A 69 14.54 -36.16 -47.18
C GLU A 69 15.28 -34.89 -46.79
N TYR A 70 16.38 -34.59 -47.48
CA TYR A 70 17.14 -33.35 -47.27
C TYR A 70 16.29 -32.10 -47.52
N GLN A 71 15.51 -32.06 -48.58
CA GLN A 71 14.60 -30.95 -48.85
C GLN A 71 13.49 -30.83 -47.80
N ALA A 72 12.94 -31.93 -47.35
CA ALA A 72 11.92 -31.93 -46.29
C ALA A 72 12.49 -31.40 -44.97
N GLU A 73 13.74 -31.71 -44.68
CA GLU A 73 14.43 -31.20 -43.48
C GLU A 73 14.76 -29.71 -43.58
N MET A 74 15.24 -29.25 -44.74
CA MET A 74 15.52 -27.83 -44.99
C MET A 74 14.27 -26.97 -45.10
N SER A 75 13.10 -27.54 -45.35
CA SER A 75 11.82 -26.82 -45.36
C SER A 75 11.21 -26.64 -43.98
N LYS A 76 11.73 -27.29 -42.94
CA LYS A 76 11.29 -27.06 -41.57
C LYS A 76 11.62 -25.60 -41.17
N PRO A 77 10.71 -24.88 -40.51
CA PRO A 77 10.97 -23.52 -40.07
C PRO A 77 12.12 -23.52 -39.07
N LEU A 78 13.01 -22.54 -39.22
CA LEU A 78 14.04 -22.27 -38.22
C LEU A 78 13.34 -21.89 -36.91
N VAL A 79 13.62 -22.63 -35.86
CA VAL A 79 13.08 -22.31 -34.53
C VAL A 79 13.98 -21.23 -33.88
N HIS A 80 13.42 -20.07 -33.66
CA HIS A 80 14.05 -19.05 -32.86
C HIS A 80 13.76 -19.29 -31.38
N SER A 81 14.78 -19.18 -30.55
CA SER A 81 14.60 -19.30 -29.10
C SER A 81 13.68 -18.21 -28.58
N SER A 82 12.76 -18.58 -27.69
CA SER A 82 11.89 -17.60 -27.03
C SER A 82 12.70 -16.73 -26.06
N SER A 83 12.15 -15.56 -25.73
CA SER A 83 12.74 -14.66 -24.72
C SER A 83 12.95 -15.35 -23.36
N GLN A 84 12.06 -16.30 -23.01
CA GLN A 84 12.16 -17.10 -21.80
C GLN A 84 13.39 -18.02 -21.80
N VAL A 85 13.68 -18.64 -22.94
CA VAL A 85 14.90 -19.48 -23.09
C VAL A 85 16.16 -18.63 -22.93
N HIS A 86 16.20 -17.46 -23.56
CA HIS A 86 17.34 -16.54 -23.37
C HIS A 86 17.47 -16.08 -21.92
N THR A 87 16.35 -15.82 -21.26
CA THR A 87 16.34 -15.47 -19.84
C THR A 87 16.87 -16.61 -18.96
N MET A 88 16.39 -17.84 -19.18
CA MET A 88 16.88 -19.01 -18.45
C MET A 88 18.38 -19.24 -18.65
N ILE A 89 18.86 -19.21 -19.90
CA ILE A 89 20.29 -19.39 -20.21
C ILE A 89 21.11 -18.34 -19.46
N ARG A 90 20.69 -17.08 -19.50
CA ARG A 90 21.37 -15.99 -18.80
C ARG A 90 21.40 -16.20 -17.28
N GLU A 91 20.27 -16.59 -16.68
CA GLU A 91 20.19 -16.83 -15.23
C GLU A 91 21.10 -17.99 -14.80
N TYR A 92 21.09 -19.10 -15.50
CA TYR A 92 21.96 -20.23 -15.19
C TYR A 92 23.45 -19.90 -15.41
N THR A 93 23.79 -19.17 -16.47
CA THR A 93 25.16 -18.69 -16.71
C THR A 93 25.61 -17.76 -15.59
N ASN A 94 24.73 -16.85 -15.14
CA ASN A 94 25.02 -15.95 -14.02
C ASN A 94 25.24 -16.72 -12.71
N GLN A 95 24.47 -17.77 -12.45
CA GLN A 95 24.65 -18.63 -11.27
C GLN A 95 25.99 -19.37 -11.32
N GLU A 96 26.39 -19.88 -12.47
CA GLU A 96 27.67 -20.57 -12.64
C GLU A 96 28.85 -19.62 -12.46
N VAL A 97 28.78 -18.42 -13.06
CA VAL A 97 29.82 -17.39 -12.88
C VAL A 97 29.88 -16.92 -11.42
N ALA A 98 28.72 -16.77 -10.75
CA ALA A 98 28.68 -16.42 -9.33
C ALA A 98 29.43 -17.47 -8.49
N ARG A 99 29.23 -18.76 -8.76
CA ARG A 99 29.91 -19.84 -8.05
C ARG A 99 31.43 -19.82 -8.28
N ILE A 100 31.87 -19.56 -9.52
CA ILE A 100 33.29 -19.43 -9.82
C ILE A 100 33.91 -18.22 -9.09
N LEU A 101 33.18 -17.11 -9.01
CA LEU A 101 33.66 -15.89 -8.33
C LEU A 101 33.62 -16.03 -6.79
N GLU A 102 32.72 -16.85 -6.23
CA GLU A 102 32.72 -17.19 -4.80
C GLU A 102 33.93 -18.05 -4.40
N GLU A 103 34.48 -18.86 -5.33
CA GLU A 103 35.68 -19.63 -5.12
C GLU A 103 36.98 -18.76 -5.17
N GLU A 104 36.89 -17.55 -5.78
CA GLU A 104 37.95 -16.54 -5.80
C GLU A 104 37.67 -15.42 -4.79
N GLU A 105 37.98 -15.62 -3.50
CA GLU A 105 37.86 -14.56 -2.48
C GLU A 105 38.60 -13.28 -2.93
N GLY A 106 37.82 -12.19 -3.11
CA GLY A 106 38.34 -10.85 -3.45
C GLY A 106 38.16 -10.38 -4.89
N SER A 107 37.55 -11.19 -5.78
CA SER A 107 37.39 -10.83 -7.20
C SER A 107 36.15 -9.97 -7.50
N GLN A 108 35.22 -9.86 -6.54
CA GLN A 108 33.94 -9.16 -6.74
C GLN A 108 34.10 -7.64 -6.79
N VAL A 109 33.33 -7.03 -7.70
CA VAL A 109 33.33 -5.60 -7.94
C VAL A 109 32.33 -4.90 -7.03
N LYS A 110 32.74 -3.81 -6.38
CA LYS A 110 31.87 -2.96 -5.57
C LYS A 110 31.22 -1.89 -6.44
N LEU A 111 29.95 -1.60 -6.15
CA LEU A 111 29.22 -0.44 -6.66
C LEU A 111 28.94 0.50 -5.48
N VAL A 112 29.60 1.67 -5.48
CA VAL A 112 29.56 2.62 -4.37
C VAL A 112 28.79 3.87 -4.79
N PRO A 113 27.69 4.21 -4.13
CA PRO A 113 26.94 5.42 -4.39
C PRO A 113 27.62 6.64 -3.76
N ALA A 114 27.38 7.80 -4.37
CA ALA A 114 27.60 9.10 -3.76
C ALA A 114 26.34 9.95 -3.90
N VAL A 115 25.92 10.59 -2.82
CA VAL A 115 24.73 11.45 -2.79
C VAL A 115 25.16 12.90 -3.00
N ILE A 116 24.48 13.59 -3.91
CA ILE A 116 24.64 15.04 -4.12
C ILE A 116 23.39 15.74 -3.61
N LEU A 117 23.56 16.63 -2.62
CA LEU A 117 22.50 17.44 -2.07
C LEU A 117 22.60 18.87 -2.62
N ASN A 118 21.60 19.28 -3.38
CA ASN A 118 21.50 20.64 -3.90
C ASN A 118 20.13 21.22 -3.53
N GLY A 119 20.06 21.89 -2.38
CA GLY A 119 18.81 22.33 -1.81
C GLY A 119 17.88 21.16 -1.51
N ARG A 120 16.78 21.04 -2.26
CA ARG A 120 15.79 19.96 -2.12
C ARG A 120 16.01 18.82 -3.11
N ASP A 121 16.90 19.00 -4.08
CA ASP A 121 17.23 17.97 -5.05
C ASP A 121 18.26 17.00 -4.46
N VAL A 122 17.99 15.72 -4.61
CA VAL A 122 18.86 14.63 -4.17
C VAL A 122 19.22 13.82 -5.40
N ARG A 123 20.51 13.80 -5.73
CA ARG A 123 21.02 13.09 -6.90
C ARG A 123 22.00 12.01 -6.47
N LEU A 124 22.11 10.94 -7.26
CA LEU A 124 23.06 9.85 -7.06
C LEU A 124 24.08 9.83 -8.17
N GLU A 125 25.34 9.76 -7.80
CA GLU A 125 26.46 9.32 -8.62
C GLU A 125 26.92 7.94 -8.16
N PHE A 126 27.61 7.20 -9.02
CA PHE A 126 28.16 5.88 -8.68
C PHE A 126 29.60 5.75 -9.08
N LYS A 127 30.32 4.99 -8.28
CA LYS A 127 31.69 4.52 -8.57
C LYS A 127 31.68 3.00 -8.59
N VAL A 128 32.49 2.41 -9.45
CA VAL A 128 32.65 0.97 -9.59
C VAL A 128 34.14 0.60 -9.48
N GLY A 129 34.45 -0.49 -8.80
CA GLY A 129 35.82 -0.93 -8.62
C GLY A 129 36.01 -2.02 -7.59
N ARG A 130 37.24 -2.44 -7.40
CA ARG A 130 37.68 -3.37 -6.35
C ARG A 130 38.39 -2.58 -5.24
N GLU A 131 39.70 -2.38 -5.38
CA GLU A 131 40.45 -1.50 -4.48
C GLU A 131 40.41 -0.05 -4.97
N LYS A 132 40.60 0.16 -6.28
CA LYS A 132 40.54 1.46 -6.92
C LYS A 132 39.17 1.68 -7.54
N MET A 133 38.53 2.81 -7.20
CA MET A 133 37.20 3.15 -7.63
C MET A 133 37.19 4.08 -8.84
N TYR A 134 36.39 3.77 -9.84
CA TYR A 134 36.22 4.51 -11.08
C TYR A 134 34.81 5.10 -11.14
N ALA A 135 34.70 6.36 -11.51
CA ALA A 135 33.37 6.99 -11.67
C ALA A 135 32.61 6.41 -12.87
N VAL A 136 31.38 6.05 -12.67
CA VAL A 136 30.47 5.69 -13.76
C VAL A 136 30.01 6.98 -14.43
N ARG A 137 30.48 7.22 -15.65
CA ARG A 137 30.24 8.49 -16.38
C ARG A 137 28.89 8.52 -17.06
N ASP A 138 28.34 7.37 -17.39
CA ASP A 138 27.07 7.19 -18.06
C ASP A 138 26.32 6.02 -17.41
N LEU A 139 25.30 6.35 -16.64
CA LEU A 139 24.51 5.39 -15.89
C LEU A 139 23.54 4.59 -16.77
N ALA A 140 23.09 5.17 -17.89
CA ALA A 140 22.25 4.44 -18.83
C ALA A 140 23.08 3.38 -19.56
N ALA A 141 24.25 3.77 -20.10
CA ALA A 141 25.15 2.82 -20.73
C ALA A 141 25.65 1.73 -19.76
N PHE A 142 25.85 2.07 -18.48
CA PHE A 142 26.17 1.11 -17.43
C PHE A 142 25.06 0.08 -17.24
N SER A 143 23.81 0.54 -17.16
CA SER A 143 22.64 -0.35 -17.00
C SER A 143 22.43 -1.24 -18.23
N ASP A 144 22.60 -0.69 -19.43
CA ASP A 144 22.56 -1.47 -20.67
C ASP A 144 23.64 -2.55 -20.69
N ALA A 145 24.86 -2.21 -20.25
CA ALA A 145 25.96 -3.17 -20.12
C ALA A 145 25.63 -4.30 -19.14
N VAL A 146 25.00 -3.96 -18.00
CA VAL A 146 24.52 -4.96 -17.02
C VAL A 146 23.41 -5.84 -17.60
N ALA A 147 22.48 -5.26 -18.35
CA ALA A 147 21.37 -6.01 -18.95
C ALA A 147 21.83 -7.09 -19.93
N VAL A 148 22.89 -6.81 -20.70
CA VAL A 148 23.44 -7.74 -21.71
C VAL A 148 24.69 -8.50 -21.26
N GLY A 149 25.21 -8.23 -20.05
CA GLY A 149 26.42 -8.86 -19.55
C GLY A 149 27.69 -8.43 -20.29
N ALA A 150 27.73 -7.19 -20.80
CA ALA A 150 28.80 -6.69 -21.64
C ALA A 150 30.16 -6.61 -20.90
N TYR A 151 31.26 -6.84 -21.62
CA TYR A 151 32.58 -6.57 -21.12
C TYR A 151 32.92 -5.09 -21.29
N VAL A 152 33.25 -4.41 -20.17
CA VAL A 152 33.56 -2.97 -20.16
C VAL A 152 34.85 -2.69 -19.42
N GLU A 153 35.66 -1.79 -19.98
CA GLU A 153 36.95 -1.33 -19.42
C GLU A 153 36.79 0.07 -18.82
N TYR A 154 37.14 0.25 -17.54
CA TYR A 154 37.11 1.54 -16.83
C TYR A 154 38.48 2.20 -16.77
N GLY A 155 39.54 1.47 -17.09
CA GLY A 155 40.92 1.90 -17.10
C GLY A 155 41.85 0.72 -17.08
N LYS A 156 43.14 0.96 -16.87
CA LYS A 156 44.17 -0.09 -16.95
C LYS A 156 44.00 -1.23 -15.92
N GLU A 157 43.30 -0.96 -14.80
CA GLU A 157 43.25 -1.87 -13.65
C GLU A 157 41.84 -2.45 -13.40
N LEU A 158 40.86 -2.07 -14.20
CA LEU A 158 39.47 -2.57 -14.02
C LEU A 158 38.83 -2.82 -15.37
N ALA A 159 38.63 -4.06 -15.69
CA ALA A 159 37.81 -4.52 -16.80
C ALA A 159 37.11 -5.82 -16.39
N PHE A 160 35.82 -5.94 -16.68
CA PHE A 160 35.04 -7.12 -16.29
C PHE A 160 33.73 -7.22 -17.08
N HIS A 161 33.14 -8.41 -17.06
CA HIS A 161 31.78 -8.62 -17.57
C HIS A 161 30.76 -8.09 -16.57
N HIS A 162 29.84 -7.24 -17.05
CA HIS A 162 28.77 -6.60 -16.24
C HIS A 162 27.62 -7.55 -15.96
N GLN A 163 27.91 -8.70 -15.35
CA GLN A 163 26.89 -9.64 -14.91
C GLN A 163 26.55 -9.35 -13.44
N GLY A 164 25.31 -9.60 -13.01
CA GLY A 164 24.90 -9.39 -11.63
C GLY A 164 25.74 -10.17 -10.60
N SER A 165 26.28 -11.31 -11.01
CA SER A 165 27.21 -12.14 -10.24
C SER A 165 28.61 -11.55 -10.09
N SER A 166 29.04 -10.65 -10.97
CA SER A 166 30.34 -9.97 -10.89
C SER A 166 30.39 -8.90 -9.80
N PHE A 167 29.24 -8.48 -9.29
CA PHE A 167 29.14 -7.50 -8.22
C PHE A 167 29.01 -8.17 -6.86
N CYS A 168 29.56 -7.54 -5.82
CA CYS A 168 29.43 -8.03 -4.46
C CYS A 168 27.93 -8.17 -4.06
N PRO A 169 27.57 -9.14 -3.20
CA PRO A 169 26.17 -9.39 -2.82
C PRO A 169 25.46 -8.15 -2.25
N GLU A 170 26.20 -7.34 -1.48
CA GLU A 170 25.71 -6.11 -0.87
C GLU A 170 25.34 -5.03 -1.89
N CYS A 171 25.90 -5.12 -3.10
CA CYS A 171 25.66 -4.16 -4.17
C CYS A 171 24.44 -4.50 -5.05
N ARG A 172 23.87 -5.70 -4.94
CA ARG A 172 22.79 -6.17 -5.82
C ARG A 172 21.52 -5.31 -5.71
N GLY A 173 21.18 -4.87 -4.50
CA GLY A 173 20.05 -3.97 -4.30
C GLY A 173 20.23 -2.62 -5.00
N LEU A 174 21.44 -2.05 -4.89
CA LEU A 174 21.79 -0.79 -5.57
C LEU A 174 21.82 -0.97 -7.10
N LEU A 175 22.35 -2.08 -7.58
CA LEU A 175 22.38 -2.40 -9.00
C LEU A 175 20.97 -2.46 -9.60
N SER A 176 20.06 -3.18 -8.95
CA SER A 176 18.65 -3.26 -9.35
C SER A 176 17.96 -1.89 -9.33
N LEU A 177 18.28 -1.06 -8.34
CA LEU A 177 17.76 0.30 -8.26
C LEU A 177 18.25 1.18 -9.42
N VAL A 178 19.55 1.15 -9.73
CA VAL A 178 20.14 1.90 -10.85
C VAL A 178 19.48 1.50 -12.16
N MET A 179 19.38 0.20 -12.43
CA MET A 179 18.72 -0.30 -13.64
C MET A 179 17.28 0.20 -13.78
N ALA A 180 16.50 0.13 -12.69
CA ALA A 180 15.11 0.61 -12.70
C ALA A 180 15.00 2.13 -12.89
N LEU A 181 15.97 2.91 -12.40
CA LEU A 181 15.95 4.37 -12.51
C LEU A 181 16.46 4.89 -13.87
N THR A 182 17.24 4.09 -14.58
CA THR A 182 17.83 4.47 -15.89
C THR A 182 17.08 3.89 -17.07
N GLU A 183 16.09 3.04 -16.85
CA GLU A 183 15.30 2.44 -17.92
C GLU A 183 14.66 3.52 -18.82
N GLY A 184 14.99 3.48 -20.12
CA GLY A 184 14.49 4.45 -21.10
C GLY A 184 15.06 5.86 -20.95
N GLN A 185 16.05 6.08 -20.08
CA GLN A 185 16.70 7.38 -19.91
C GLN A 185 17.82 7.61 -20.93
N LYS A 186 18.11 8.89 -21.20
CA LYS A 186 19.29 9.25 -21.98
C LYS A 186 20.55 9.16 -21.13
N SER A 187 21.72 9.17 -21.80
CA SER A 187 23.02 9.27 -21.16
C SER A 187 23.05 10.36 -20.08
N GLN A 188 23.40 9.94 -18.85
CA GLN A 188 23.49 10.84 -17.70
C GLN A 188 24.50 10.31 -16.68
N ARG A 189 25.20 11.24 -16.03
CA ARG A 189 26.23 10.93 -15.01
C ARG A 189 25.63 10.71 -13.64
N ASP A 190 24.53 11.36 -13.34
CA ASP A 190 23.83 11.31 -12.08
C ASP A 190 22.32 11.18 -12.27
N ILE A 191 21.62 10.68 -11.28
CA ILE A 191 20.18 10.45 -11.32
C ILE A 191 19.51 11.28 -10.22
N SER A 192 18.56 12.13 -10.59
CA SER A 192 17.70 12.82 -9.60
C SER A 192 16.67 11.85 -9.01
N LEU A 193 16.57 11.82 -7.68
CA LEU A 193 15.68 10.93 -6.96
C LEU A 193 14.35 11.61 -6.60
N SER A 194 13.25 11.04 -7.06
CA SER A 194 11.92 11.35 -6.52
C SER A 194 11.85 10.99 -5.02
N ARG A 195 10.87 11.52 -4.30
CA ARG A 195 10.69 11.21 -2.87
C ARG A 195 10.60 9.70 -2.59
N MET A 196 9.87 8.96 -3.41
CA MET A 196 9.74 7.52 -3.32
C MET A 196 11.09 6.81 -3.56
N ASN A 197 11.84 7.24 -4.57
CA ASN A 197 13.12 6.63 -4.91
C ASN A 197 14.21 6.93 -3.88
N ARG A 198 14.11 8.03 -3.12
CA ARG A 198 14.97 8.29 -1.96
C ARG A 198 14.80 7.23 -0.89
N GLU A 199 13.56 6.86 -0.55
CA GLU A 199 13.31 5.80 0.43
C GLU A 199 13.84 4.46 -0.05
N ARG A 200 13.55 4.08 -1.30
CA ARG A 200 14.06 2.83 -1.90
C ARG A 200 15.59 2.78 -1.88
N PHE A 201 16.26 3.91 -2.15
CA PHE A 201 17.71 3.97 -2.09
C PHE A 201 18.24 3.66 -0.67
N PHE A 202 17.70 4.31 0.37
CA PHE A 202 18.14 4.07 1.75
C PHE A 202 17.69 2.71 2.31
N GLU A 203 16.69 2.07 1.71
CA GLU A 203 16.29 0.71 2.05
C GLU A 203 17.28 -0.34 1.53
N VAL A 204 17.77 -0.14 0.30
CA VAL A 204 18.73 -1.08 -0.33
C VAL A 204 20.18 -0.77 0.01
N LEU A 205 20.48 0.39 0.59
CA LEU A 205 21.82 0.77 1.02
C LEU A 205 22.25 -0.07 2.21
N GLN A 206 23.27 -0.90 2.02
CA GLN A 206 23.85 -1.74 3.08
C GLN A 206 25.13 -1.16 3.68
N GLN A 207 25.68 -0.12 3.05
CA GLN A 207 26.91 0.52 3.51
C GLN A 207 26.63 1.42 4.72
N GLU A 208 27.50 1.34 5.73
CA GLU A 208 27.40 2.19 6.92
C GLU A 208 27.90 3.61 6.67
N GLU A 209 28.79 3.79 5.69
CA GLU A 209 29.33 5.08 5.31
C GLU A 209 28.93 5.45 3.89
N LEU A 210 28.61 6.71 3.68
CA LEU A 210 28.12 7.24 2.41
C LEU A 210 28.86 8.55 2.09
N GLU A 211 29.41 8.64 0.88
CA GLU A 211 29.93 9.89 0.38
C GLU A 211 28.78 10.84 0.05
N VAL A 212 28.74 12.01 0.69
CA VAL A 212 27.71 13.01 0.48
C VAL A 212 28.35 14.33 0.09
N GLN A 213 27.92 14.89 -1.01
CA GLN A 213 28.23 16.26 -1.39
C GLN A 213 27.15 17.18 -0.82
N LEU A 214 27.53 18.02 0.15
CA LEU A 214 26.66 18.99 0.79
C LEU A 214 26.41 20.23 -0.09
N PRO A 215 25.37 21.02 0.20
CA PRO A 215 25.21 22.33 -0.42
C PRO A 215 26.49 23.16 -0.27
N GLY A 216 26.95 23.78 -1.39
CA GLY A 216 28.26 24.46 -1.43
C GLY A 216 29.40 23.59 -1.97
N GLY A 217 29.14 22.32 -2.33
CA GLY A 217 30.09 21.46 -3.04
C GLY A 217 31.08 20.69 -2.16
N ILE A 218 30.97 20.81 -0.85
CA ILE A 218 31.82 20.09 0.11
C ILE A 218 31.44 18.61 0.11
N ARG A 219 32.39 17.73 -0.12
CA ARG A 219 32.22 16.27 -0.02
C ARG A 219 32.69 15.75 1.33
N SER A 220 31.87 14.93 1.96
CA SER A 220 32.15 14.32 3.26
C SER A 220 31.70 12.87 3.29
N GLN A 221 32.43 12.03 4.01
CA GLN A 221 31.98 10.69 4.37
C GLN A 221 31.07 10.81 5.61
N LEU A 222 29.82 10.36 5.48
CA LEU A 222 28.84 10.41 6.56
C LEU A 222 28.48 8.99 6.98
N LYS A 223 28.36 8.79 8.28
CA LYS A 223 27.85 7.55 8.84
C LYS A 223 26.32 7.53 8.72
N VAL A 224 25.77 6.55 8.05
CA VAL A 224 24.32 6.37 7.88
C VAL A 224 23.76 5.66 9.11
N GLN A 225 22.84 6.29 9.82
CA GLN A 225 22.21 5.75 11.02
C GLN A 225 20.68 5.75 10.90
N LYS A 226 20.05 4.62 11.22
CA LYS A 226 18.58 4.52 11.38
C LYS A 226 18.21 4.94 12.78
N LYS A 227 18.13 6.26 13.01
CA LYS A 227 17.94 6.85 14.34
C LYS A 227 17.17 8.17 14.23
N ASP A 228 16.37 8.46 15.23
CA ASP A 228 15.67 9.73 15.40
C ASP A 228 16.51 10.65 16.27
N PRO A 229 17.04 11.76 15.75
CA PRO A 229 17.75 12.73 16.58
C PRO A 229 16.76 13.56 17.38
N LYS A 230 17.20 14.12 18.52
CA LYS A 230 16.42 15.11 19.27
C LYS A 230 16.65 16.50 18.69
N LEU A 231 15.57 17.17 18.29
CA LEU A 231 15.63 18.57 17.85
C LEU A 231 15.90 19.47 19.05
N VAL A 232 16.85 20.36 18.96
CA VAL A 232 17.11 21.36 19.99
C VAL A 232 16.47 22.68 19.56
N ILE A 233 15.38 23.06 20.25
CA ILE A 233 14.55 24.20 19.90
C ILE A 233 14.61 25.20 21.07
N ARG A 234 15.12 26.38 20.80
CA ARG A 234 15.10 27.49 21.76
C ARG A 234 13.90 28.40 21.48
N ILE A 235 13.14 28.73 22.52
CA ILE A 235 11.95 29.58 22.43
C ILE A 235 12.16 30.75 23.37
N ARG A 236 12.03 31.97 22.85
CA ARG A 236 12.22 33.21 23.61
C ARG A 236 11.18 34.26 23.23
N ARG A 237 11.03 35.25 24.08
CA ARG A 237 10.19 36.42 23.78
C ARG A 237 10.72 37.18 22.55
N TYR A 238 9.80 37.63 21.71
CA TYR A 238 10.12 38.42 20.54
C TYR A 238 9.13 39.57 20.37
N GLY A 239 9.68 40.79 20.25
CA GLY A 239 8.87 41.98 20.15
C GLY A 239 8.08 42.25 21.44
N ARG A 240 6.87 42.81 21.30
CA ARG A 240 6.04 43.22 22.44
C ARG A 240 5.28 42.04 23.06
N ASP A 241 4.74 41.15 22.24
CA ASP A 241 3.77 40.13 22.62
C ASP A 241 3.94 38.79 21.81
N GLY A 242 5.03 38.66 21.04
CA GLY A 242 5.33 37.50 20.26
C GLY A 242 6.37 36.56 20.87
N VAL A 243 6.58 35.44 20.22
CA VAL A 243 7.65 34.47 20.50
C VAL A 243 8.45 34.17 19.25
N GLU A 244 9.73 33.87 19.44
CA GLU A 244 10.61 33.36 18.40
C GLU A 244 11.06 31.95 18.77
N ALA A 245 10.93 31.02 17.86
CA ALA A 245 11.47 29.67 17.97
C ALA A 245 12.65 29.49 17.01
N VAL A 246 13.78 29.05 17.53
CA VAL A 246 15.03 28.83 16.79
C VAL A 246 15.40 27.37 16.89
N LEU A 247 15.62 26.73 15.75
CA LEU A 247 16.21 25.39 15.70
C LEU A 247 17.74 25.54 15.81
N GLU A 248 18.29 25.29 16.97
CA GLU A 248 19.74 25.37 17.20
C GLU A 248 20.53 24.26 16.56
N GLY A 249 19.89 23.10 16.42
CA GLY A 249 20.46 21.91 15.84
C GLY A 249 19.75 20.65 16.29
N VAL A 250 20.51 19.55 16.29
CA VAL A 250 20.03 18.23 16.73
C VAL A 250 21.06 17.57 17.63
N ARG A 251 20.59 16.67 18.49
CA ARG A 251 21.45 15.73 19.23
C ARG A 251 21.16 14.31 18.76
N THR A 252 22.19 13.63 18.36
CA THR A 252 22.09 12.21 17.97
C THR A 252 22.16 11.26 19.16
N ASP A 253 22.78 11.69 20.26
CA ASP A 253 22.89 10.97 21.53
C ASP A 253 22.38 11.81 22.71
N GLU A 254 21.92 11.19 23.78
CA GLU A 254 21.32 11.89 24.92
C GLU A 254 22.32 12.81 25.63
N GLU A 255 23.58 12.41 25.73
CA GLU A 255 24.68 13.16 26.35
C GLU A 255 25.55 13.91 25.32
N GLY A 256 25.19 13.84 24.02
CA GLY A 256 25.96 14.44 22.94
C GLY A 256 25.79 15.94 22.82
N ASP A 257 26.75 16.59 22.18
CA ASP A 257 26.69 18.01 21.84
C ASP A 257 25.58 18.30 20.82
N THR A 258 25.11 19.53 20.84
CA THR A 258 24.16 20.01 19.82
C THR A 258 24.90 20.29 18.53
N GLU A 259 24.58 19.56 17.48
CA GLU A 259 25.18 19.72 16.15
C GLU A 259 24.24 20.47 15.21
N PRO A 260 24.74 21.36 14.35
CA PRO A 260 23.91 22.08 13.40
C PRO A 260 23.32 21.12 12.34
N VAL A 261 22.13 21.42 11.85
CA VAL A 261 21.55 20.75 10.69
C VAL A 261 22.22 21.27 9.43
N LEU A 262 23.02 20.43 8.77
CA LEU A 262 23.75 20.78 7.55
C LEU A 262 22.89 20.65 6.30
N ALA A 263 22.02 19.65 6.28
CA ALA A 263 21.07 19.44 5.20
C ALA A 263 19.83 18.68 5.72
N PHE A 264 18.72 18.90 5.05
CA PHE A 264 17.45 18.22 5.29
C PHE A 264 16.77 17.91 3.98
N PHE A 265 16.28 16.68 3.83
CA PHE A 265 15.47 16.30 2.67
C PHE A 265 14.42 15.25 3.04
N ARG A 266 13.37 15.16 2.21
CA ARG A 266 12.26 14.24 2.44
C ARG A 266 12.26 13.09 1.43
N GLY A 267 11.96 11.90 1.92
CA GLY A 267 11.38 10.81 1.17
C GLY A 267 9.86 10.95 1.06
N GLU A 268 9.17 9.89 0.78
CA GLU A 268 7.70 9.87 0.75
C GLU A 268 7.11 9.89 2.16
N ARG A 269 7.60 9.00 3.03
CA ARG A 269 7.14 8.84 4.42
C ARG A 269 8.20 9.18 5.46
N ARG A 270 9.47 9.25 5.06
CA ARG A 270 10.60 9.47 5.96
C ARG A 270 11.30 10.77 5.64
N ILE A 271 12.00 11.27 6.64
CA ILE A 271 12.91 12.40 6.50
C ILE A 271 14.34 11.96 6.79
N TYR A 272 15.26 12.72 6.25
CA TYR A 272 16.69 12.51 6.35
C TYR A 272 17.34 13.81 6.82
N ILE A 273 18.14 13.71 7.87
CA ILE A 273 18.82 14.86 8.47
C ILE A 273 20.32 14.59 8.43
N VAL A 274 21.04 15.54 7.87
CA VAL A 274 22.50 15.53 7.90
C VAL A 274 23.00 16.49 8.96
N THR A 275 23.81 15.97 9.86
CA THR A 275 24.44 16.74 10.94
C THR A 275 25.85 16.21 11.20
N GLY A 276 26.82 17.10 11.48
CA GLY A 276 28.20 16.69 11.73
C GLY A 276 28.73 15.70 10.70
N LYS A 277 28.99 14.47 11.13
CA LYS A 277 29.43 13.35 10.29
C LYS A 277 28.36 12.25 10.12
N THR A 278 27.11 12.56 10.46
CA THR A 278 26.01 11.58 10.49
C THR A 278 24.90 11.96 9.52
N LEU A 279 24.36 10.96 8.84
CA LEU A 279 23.11 11.02 8.10
C LEU A 279 22.09 10.18 8.84
N CYS A 280 21.11 10.83 9.47
CA CYS A 280 20.03 10.17 10.19
C CYS A 280 18.89 9.82 9.23
N CYS A 281 18.59 8.51 9.08
CA CYS A 281 17.38 8.01 8.43
C CYS A 281 16.30 7.89 9.49
N CYS A 282 15.43 8.91 9.58
CA CYS A 282 14.47 9.01 10.66
C CYS A 282 13.31 8.01 10.52
N SER A 283 12.70 7.65 11.66
CA SER A 283 11.51 6.81 11.70
C SER A 283 10.30 7.49 11.06
N HIS A 284 9.28 6.71 10.74
CA HIS A 284 8.02 7.24 10.20
C HIS A 284 7.32 8.17 11.21
N HIS A 285 7.29 7.82 12.50
CA HIS A 285 6.66 8.62 13.54
C HIS A 285 7.35 9.98 13.72
N PHE A 286 8.67 9.98 13.81
CA PHE A 286 9.45 11.21 13.86
C PHE A 286 9.20 12.07 12.62
N SER A 287 9.20 11.45 11.44
CA SER A 287 9.01 12.14 10.15
C SER A 287 7.63 12.77 10.03
N GLN A 288 6.61 12.11 10.55
CA GLN A 288 5.24 12.64 10.61
C GLN A 288 5.15 13.82 11.57
N ALA A 289 5.77 13.73 12.75
CA ALA A 289 5.75 14.77 13.76
C ALA A 289 6.59 15.99 13.35
N ALA A 290 7.83 15.78 12.92
CA ALA A 290 8.82 16.85 12.73
C ALA A 290 8.95 17.33 11.28
N GLY A 291 8.46 16.55 10.30
CA GLY A 291 8.72 16.80 8.88
C GLY A 291 8.23 18.15 8.40
N THR A 292 7.02 18.56 8.78
CA THR A 292 6.47 19.87 8.39
C THR A 292 7.19 21.02 9.06
N PHE A 293 7.51 20.88 10.36
CA PHE A 293 8.28 21.87 11.09
C PHE A 293 9.65 22.09 10.45
N LEU A 294 10.41 21.02 10.24
CA LEU A 294 11.73 21.10 9.60
C LEU A 294 11.65 21.67 8.18
N GLU A 295 10.64 21.28 7.40
CA GLU A 295 10.46 21.79 6.03
C GLU A 295 10.21 23.31 5.99
N GLN A 296 9.56 23.87 7.00
CA GLN A 296 9.31 25.31 7.06
C GLN A 296 10.49 26.05 7.68
N ILE A 297 10.99 25.60 8.85
CA ILE A 297 12.04 26.34 9.56
C ILE A 297 13.36 26.36 8.79
N THR A 298 13.68 25.32 8.02
CA THR A 298 14.90 25.29 7.18
C THR A 298 14.84 26.20 5.94
N LYS A 299 13.69 26.79 5.64
CA LYS A 299 13.58 27.83 4.59
C LYS A 299 14.01 29.20 5.10
N GLU A 300 13.85 29.41 6.38
CA GLU A 300 14.11 30.70 6.99
C GLU A 300 15.60 30.85 7.32
N ARG A 301 16.07 32.10 7.25
CA ARG A 301 17.44 32.41 7.66
C ARG A 301 17.67 32.06 9.13
N GLU A 302 18.80 31.45 9.41
CA GLU A 302 19.22 31.08 10.77
C GLU A 302 18.22 30.14 11.47
N TYR A 303 17.37 29.44 10.66
CA TYR A 303 16.41 28.46 11.16
C TYR A 303 15.51 28.97 12.28
N ARG A 304 14.96 30.20 12.13
CA ARG A 304 14.09 30.85 13.09
C ARG A 304 12.71 31.15 12.49
N ILE A 305 11.69 31.02 13.35
CA ILE A 305 10.31 31.39 13.03
C ILE A 305 9.76 32.26 14.14
N GLN A 306 8.86 33.18 13.81
CA GLN A 306 8.25 34.11 14.74
C GLN A 306 6.73 33.92 14.72
N ALA A 307 6.12 33.96 15.90
CA ALA A 307 4.67 33.89 16.06
C ALA A 307 4.20 35.09 16.91
N GLY A 308 3.18 35.78 16.45
CA GLY A 308 2.47 36.81 17.19
C GLY A 308 1.52 36.21 18.23
N ALA A 309 1.07 37.01 19.19
CA ALA A 309 0.26 36.60 20.33
C ALA A 309 -0.94 35.70 19.96
N LYS A 310 -1.61 36.00 18.86
CA LYS A 310 -2.79 35.22 18.38
C LYS A 310 -2.46 33.80 17.95
N ASP A 311 -1.25 33.57 17.43
CA ASP A 311 -0.85 32.30 16.86
C ASP A 311 -0.07 31.41 17.86
N ILE A 312 0.41 32.00 18.97
CA ILE A 312 1.19 31.28 19.98
C ILE A 312 0.44 30.07 20.54
N PRO A 313 -0.86 30.17 20.94
CA PRO A 313 -1.60 29.01 21.44
C PRO A 313 -1.68 27.86 20.43
N LEU A 314 -1.89 28.17 19.16
CA LEU A 314 -1.92 27.17 18.09
C LEU A 314 -0.54 26.56 17.82
N LEU A 315 0.50 27.40 17.79
CA LEU A 315 1.88 26.94 17.67
C LEU A 315 2.23 25.96 18.80
N TYR A 316 1.89 26.32 20.03
CA TYR A 316 2.11 25.46 21.20
C TYR A 316 1.35 24.14 21.09
N GLU A 317 0.02 24.19 20.95
CA GLU A 317 -0.84 23.00 20.98
C GLU A 317 -0.64 22.07 19.79
N ARG A 318 -0.42 22.61 18.58
CA ARG A 318 -0.36 21.83 17.36
C ARG A 318 1.05 21.44 16.94
N VAL A 319 2.03 22.30 17.18
CA VAL A 319 3.40 22.08 16.72
C VAL A 319 4.29 21.66 17.88
N LEU A 320 4.45 22.50 18.90
CA LEU A 320 5.43 22.25 19.95
C LEU A 320 5.07 21.02 20.81
N LYS A 321 3.81 20.82 21.15
CA LYS A 321 3.37 19.58 21.84
C LYS A 321 3.61 18.32 21.02
N THR A 322 3.37 18.39 19.71
CA THR A 322 3.64 17.27 18.80
C THR A 322 5.14 16.95 18.71
N LEU A 323 5.99 18.00 18.79
CA LEU A 323 7.44 17.86 18.77
C LEU A 323 8.03 17.47 20.13
N LYS A 324 7.32 17.68 21.25
CA LYS A 324 7.83 17.46 22.61
C LYS A 324 8.52 16.10 22.82
N PRO A 325 7.98 14.96 22.33
CA PRO A 325 8.66 13.67 22.46
C PRO A 325 9.99 13.57 21.69
N TYR A 326 10.16 14.42 20.69
CA TYR A 326 11.27 14.38 19.73
C TYR A 326 12.23 15.58 19.86
N SER A 327 12.05 16.41 20.87
CA SER A 327 12.82 17.64 21.01
C SER A 327 13.28 17.90 22.44
N ILE A 328 14.31 18.72 22.55
CA ILE A 328 14.77 19.38 23.76
C ILE A 328 14.36 20.85 23.60
N MET A 329 13.38 21.28 24.37
CA MET A 329 12.89 22.66 24.33
C MET A 329 13.51 23.50 25.43
N ILE A 330 14.21 24.57 25.06
CA ILE A 330 14.83 25.55 25.94
C ILE A 330 13.94 26.79 25.92
N GLN A 331 13.30 27.10 27.05
CA GLN A 331 12.42 28.25 27.18
C GLN A 331 13.18 29.38 27.92
N GLU A 332 13.22 30.55 27.28
CA GLU A 332 13.86 31.74 27.84
C GLU A 332 12.82 32.85 28.01
N GLU A 333 12.53 33.21 29.26
CA GLU A 333 11.57 34.27 29.64
C GLU A 333 10.14 34.07 29.09
N VAL A 334 9.78 32.82 28.77
CA VAL A 334 8.46 32.44 28.25
C VAL A 334 7.99 31.17 28.94
N ASP A 335 6.82 31.21 29.56
CA ASP A 335 6.10 30.00 29.96
C ASP A 335 5.05 29.67 28.89
N LEU A 336 5.31 28.62 28.11
CA LEU A 336 4.38 28.19 27.07
C LEU A 336 3.08 27.59 27.64
N GLU A 337 3.07 27.17 28.91
CA GLU A 337 1.89 26.62 29.56
C GLU A 337 0.81 27.72 29.80
N GLU A 338 1.20 29.00 29.82
CA GLU A 338 0.27 30.14 29.89
C GLU A 338 -0.56 30.30 28.60
N TYR A 339 -0.09 29.74 27.49
CA TYR A 339 -0.72 29.86 26.18
C TYR A 339 -1.57 28.61 25.82
N LYS A 340 -2.03 27.85 26.81
CA LYS A 340 -2.93 26.74 26.57
C LYS A 340 -4.23 27.24 25.95
N MET A 341 -4.70 26.46 24.95
CA MET A 341 -6.03 26.70 24.40
C MET A 341 -7.11 26.33 25.42
N GLU A 342 -8.18 27.10 25.44
CA GLU A 342 -9.40 26.67 26.13
C GLU A 342 -9.86 25.33 25.51
N PRO A 343 -10.13 24.30 26.33
CA PRO A 343 -10.54 23.01 25.82
C PRO A 343 -11.91 23.10 25.14
N LEU A 344 -12.01 22.43 23.98
CA LEU A 344 -13.29 22.25 23.34
C LEU A 344 -14.19 21.35 24.21
N LYS A 345 -15.33 21.86 24.61
CA LYS A 345 -16.39 21.12 25.31
C LYS A 345 -17.57 20.94 24.38
N ALA A 346 -18.15 19.75 24.38
CA ALA A 346 -19.34 19.45 23.59
C ALA A 346 -20.48 19.00 24.52
N VAL A 347 -21.66 19.47 24.23
CA VAL A 347 -22.90 19.09 24.91
C VAL A 347 -23.90 18.66 23.84
N PHE A 348 -24.49 17.49 24.03
CA PHE A 348 -25.49 16.92 23.13
C PHE A 348 -26.78 16.74 23.88
N ARG A 349 -27.82 17.51 23.51
CA ARG A 349 -29.15 17.41 24.10
C ARG A 349 -30.08 16.64 23.18
N PHE A 350 -30.54 15.50 23.66
CA PHE A 350 -31.47 14.65 22.94
C PHE A 350 -32.87 14.81 23.51
N ASP A 351 -33.86 14.95 22.63
CA ASP A 351 -35.26 15.07 22.96
C ASP A 351 -36.14 14.26 22.00
N ALA A 352 -37.33 13.86 22.42
CA ALA A 352 -38.27 13.15 21.57
C ALA A 352 -39.69 13.71 21.74
N ASP A 353 -40.40 13.86 20.62
CA ASP A 353 -41.79 14.24 20.63
C ASP A 353 -42.73 13.04 20.88
N GLU A 354 -44.03 13.33 21.11
CA GLU A 354 -45.07 12.32 21.33
C GLU A 354 -45.23 11.34 20.13
N LYS A 355 -44.81 11.75 18.95
CA LYS A 355 -44.84 10.91 17.73
C LYS A 355 -43.64 10.00 17.60
N GLY A 356 -42.66 10.12 18.51
CA GLY A 356 -41.47 9.32 18.50
C GLY A 356 -40.40 9.83 17.53
N THR A 357 -40.46 11.08 17.11
CA THR A 357 -39.41 11.75 16.36
C THR A 357 -38.30 12.17 17.33
N LEU A 358 -37.05 11.82 17.03
CA LEU A 358 -35.90 12.19 17.83
C LEU A 358 -35.29 13.49 17.33
N TYR A 359 -35.01 14.38 18.26
CA TYR A 359 -34.29 15.63 18.01
C TYR A 359 -32.96 15.64 18.75
N MET A 360 -31.97 16.33 18.21
CA MET A 360 -30.69 16.54 18.85
C MET A 360 -30.22 17.98 18.62
N GLU A 361 -29.80 18.62 19.69
CA GLU A 361 -29.19 19.94 19.70
C GLU A 361 -27.72 19.80 20.15
N PRO A 362 -26.74 20.01 19.24
CA PRO A 362 -25.32 20.03 19.61
C PRO A 362 -24.92 21.44 20.00
N LEU A 363 -24.25 21.59 21.14
CA LEU A 363 -23.65 22.83 21.60
C LEU A 363 -22.16 22.61 21.84
N LEU A 364 -21.34 23.46 21.27
CA LEU A 364 -19.90 23.47 21.49
C LEU A 364 -19.50 24.71 22.27
N SER A 365 -18.46 24.62 23.11
CA SER A 365 -17.97 25.78 23.85
C SER A 365 -16.46 25.80 24.00
N TYR A 366 -15.91 27.00 24.02
CA TYR A 366 -14.55 27.35 24.42
C TYR A 366 -14.63 28.37 25.57
N GLY A 367 -14.30 27.94 26.79
CA GLY A 367 -14.50 28.75 27.98
C GLY A 367 -15.97 29.20 28.14
N GLU A 368 -16.22 30.49 28.12
CA GLU A 368 -17.57 31.07 28.24
C GLU A 368 -18.33 31.16 26.90
N TYR A 369 -17.66 30.96 25.78
CA TYR A 369 -18.24 31.08 24.45
C TYR A 369 -18.88 29.77 24.05
N THR A 370 -20.21 29.80 23.84
CA THR A 370 -21.00 28.65 23.35
C THR A 370 -21.53 28.95 21.97
N PHE A 371 -21.47 27.96 21.07
CA PHE A 371 -21.92 28.10 19.70
C PHE A 371 -22.52 26.78 19.18
N HIS A 372 -23.34 26.91 18.13
CA HIS A 372 -23.91 25.76 17.44
C HIS A 372 -23.00 25.37 16.26
N PRO A 373 -22.45 24.12 16.21
CA PRO A 373 -21.43 23.75 15.24
C PRO A 373 -21.87 23.77 13.78
N ILE A 374 -23.15 23.98 13.53
CA ILE A 374 -23.74 23.92 12.19
C ILE A 374 -24.34 25.28 11.78
N GLU A 375 -24.63 26.17 12.72
CA GLU A 375 -25.30 27.46 12.47
C GLU A 375 -24.38 28.66 12.61
N ASP A 376 -23.43 28.56 13.53
CA ASP A 376 -22.56 29.68 13.84
C ASP A 376 -21.27 29.63 13.01
N GLU A 377 -21.24 30.36 11.90
CA GLU A 377 -20.05 30.51 11.07
C GLU A 377 -19.04 31.55 11.62
N ASN A 378 -19.49 32.48 12.47
CA ASN A 378 -18.71 33.63 12.93
C ASN A 378 -18.39 33.58 14.44
N LEU A 379 -17.41 32.76 14.80
CA LEU A 379 -16.79 32.86 16.11
C LEU A 379 -15.84 34.08 16.19
N PRO A 380 -15.73 34.74 17.36
CA PRO A 380 -14.77 35.80 17.53
C PRO A 380 -13.36 35.37 17.13
N SER A 381 -12.68 36.19 16.35
CA SER A 381 -11.31 35.88 15.86
C SER A 381 -10.25 35.73 16.99
N ALA A 382 -10.64 36.03 18.21
CA ALA A 382 -9.79 35.83 19.39
C ALA A 382 -9.81 34.40 19.94
N ILE A 383 -10.78 33.55 19.49
CA ILE A 383 -10.91 32.17 19.97
C ILE A 383 -10.00 31.27 19.16
N CYS A 384 -9.13 30.57 19.84
CA CYS A 384 -8.26 29.56 19.26
C CYS A 384 -9.03 28.22 19.14
N ARG A 385 -9.50 27.89 17.93
CA ARG A 385 -10.40 26.74 17.67
C ARG A 385 -9.65 25.43 17.55
N ASP A 386 -10.19 24.38 18.16
CA ASP A 386 -9.78 23.00 17.93
C ASP A 386 -10.47 22.41 16.69
N VAL A 387 -10.08 22.89 15.50
CA VAL A 387 -10.68 22.47 14.22
C VAL A 387 -10.74 20.94 14.04
N PRO A 388 -9.69 20.14 14.35
CA PRO A 388 -9.79 18.67 14.30
C PRO A 388 -10.81 18.07 15.27
N GLY A 389 -10.92 18.61 16.49
CA GLY A 389 -11.93 18.18 17.48
C GLY A 389 -13.35 18.48 16.99
N GLU A 390 -13.58 19.71 16.53
CA GLU A 390 -14.86 20.11 15.94
C GLU A 390 -15.23 19.26 14.71
N PHE A 391 -14.24 18.97 13.84
CA PHE A 391 -14.45 18.12 12.67
C PHE A 391 -14.87 16.69 13.07
N LYS A 392 -14.19 16.11 14.08
CA LYS A 392 -14.53 14.78 14.63
C LYS A 392 -15.97 14.74 15.16
N ILE A 393 -16.37 15.78 15.91
CA ILE A 393 -17.74 15.92 16.41
C ILE A 393 -18.73 16.01 15.24
N SER A 394 -18.43 16.87 14.27
CA SER A 394 -19.27 17.04 13.08
C SER A 394 -19.42 15.75 12.27
N GLN A 395 -18.38 14.92 12.19
CA GLN A 395 -18.44 13.61 11.53
C GLN A 395 -19.39 12.66 12.25
N VAL A 396 -19.33 12.56 13.58
CA VAL A 396 -20.26 11.74 14.36
C VAL A 396 -21.69 12.24 14.23
N ILE A 397 -21.91 13.55 14.30
CA ILE A 397 -23.24 14.14 14.08
C ILE A 397 -23.80 13.72 12.71
N ARG A 398 -23.03 13.90 11.63
CA ARG A 398 -23.47 13.56 10.26
C ARG A 398 -23.70 12.06 10.03
N LYS A 399 -23.03 11.21 10.78
CA LYS A 399 -23.20 9.76 10.73
C LYS A 399 -24.64 9.36 11.10
N TYR A 400 -25.22 10.02 12.11
CA TYR A 400 -26.53 9.69 12.66
C TYR A 400 -27.64 10.64 12.22
N PHE A 401 -27.35 11.93 12.03
CA PHE A 401 -28.33 12.96 11.71
C PHE A 401 -28.09 13.55 10.33
N LYS A 402 -29.04 13.30 9.43
CA LYS A 402 -28.95 13.76 8.01
C LYS A 402 -29.92 14.89 7.70
N CYS A 403 -30.88 15.17 8.58
CA CYS A 403 -31.92 16.14 8.37
C CYS A 403 -32.00 17.14 9.52
N ARG A 404 -32.51 18.32 9.21
CA ARG A 404 -32.88 19.35 10.20
C ARG A 404 -34.37 19.59 10.19
N ASP A 405 -34.91 19.98 11.34
CA ASP A 405 -36.26 20.51 11.40
C ASP A 405 -36.26 21.96 10.85
N PRO A 406 -37.05 22.25 9.82
CA PRO A 406 -37.11 23.59 9.24
C PRO A 406 -37.71 24.65 10.18
N LYS A 407 -38.34 24.26 11.30
CA LYS A 407 -39.01 25.19 12.23
C LYS A 407 -38.05 25.75 13.27
N ASP A 408 -37.19 24.93 13.82
CA ASP A 408 -36.35 25.29 14.96
C ASP A 408 -34.86 24.98 14.75
N GLY A 409 -34.51 24.47 13.54
CA GLY A 409 -33.11 24.19 13.18
C GLY A 409 -32.51 22.96 13.85
N ARG A 410 -33.19 22.30 14.81
CA ARG A 410 -32.67 21.11 15.49
C ARG A 410 -32.44 19.98 14.51
N LEU A 411 -31.42 19.16 14.79
CA LEU A 411 -31.20 17.93 14.03
C LEU A 411 -32.28 16.92 14.34
N VAL A 412 -32.80 16.28 13.30
CA VAL A 412 -33.94 15.39 13.42
C VAL A 412 -33.68 14.02 12.80
N LEU A 413 -34.07 12.98 13.52
CA LEU A 413 -34.13 11.61 13.03
C LEU A 413 -35.60 11.21 12.91
N LYS A 414 -36.15 11.29 11.68
CA LYS A 414 -37.57 11.00 11.39
C LYS A 414 -37.74 9.52 11.10
N GLU A 415 -38.70 8.88 11.83
CA GLU A 415 -39.33 7.58 11.53
C GLU A 415 -38.46 6.43 10.99
N ASP A 416 -37.11 6.53 11.11
CA ASP A 416 -36.18 5.48 10.73
C ASP A 416 -35.82 4.65 11.97
N GLU A 417 -36.64 3.61 12.22
CA GLU A 417 -36.38 2.70 13.35
C GLU A 417 -35.00 2.07 13.35
N LYS A 418 -34.44 1.82 12.15
CA LYS A 418 -33.12 1.23 12.02
C LYS A 418 -32.03 2.23 12.40
N ALA A 419 -32.14 3.46 11.96
CA ALA A 419 -31.22 4.52 12.32
C ALA A 419 -31.31 4.84 13.82
N LEU A 420 -32.52 4.85 14.37
CA LEU A 420 -32.74 5.04 15.79
C LEU A 420 -32.14 3.91 16.64
N TYR A 421 -32.36 2.66 16.24
CA TYR A 421 -31.70 1.51 16.89
C TYR A 421 -30.19 1.65 16.88
N HIS A 422 -29.61 1.96 15.74
CA HIS A 422 -28.15 2.17 15.61
C HIS A 422 -27.63 3.30 16.49
N LEU A 423 -28.39 4.38 16.61
CA LEU A 423 -28.02 5.49 17.49
C LEU A 423 -28.03 5.04 18.96
N LEU A 424 -29.04 4.30 19.39
CA LEU A 424 -29.14 3.81 20.78
C LEU A 424 -28.09 2.73 21.09
N ASP A 425 -27.77 1.86 20.12
CA ASP A 425 -26.84 0.75 20.27
C ASP A 425 -25.36 1.22 20.33
N GLN A 426 -24.97 2.10 19.43
CA GLN A 426 -23.58 2.54 19.27
C GLN A 426 -23.39 4.04 19.39
N GLY A 427 -24.34 4.81 18.84
CA GLY A 427 -24.20 6.25 18.73
C GLY A 427 -24.14 6.96 20.07
N MET A 428 -24.92 6.51 21.05
CA MET A 428 -24.94 7.15 22.38
C MET A 428 -23.57 7.07 23.08
N GLU A 429 -22.85 5.95 22.92
CA GLU A 429 -21.48 5.81 23.45
C GLU A 429 -20.49 6.66 22.66
N GLU A 430 -20.65 6.75 21.33
CA GLU A 430 -19.81 7.63 20.51
C GLU A 430 -19.98 9.11 20.93
N PHE A 431 -21.21 9.57 21.19
CA PHE A 431 -21.47 10.92 21.68
C PHE A 431 -20.91 11.14 23.10
N ARG A 432 -21.05 10.17 24.02
CA ARG A 432 -20.46 10.24 25.38
C ARG A 432 -18.93 10.30 25.33
N GLY A 433 -18.32 9.64 24.36
CA GLY A 433 -16.87 9.72 24.13
C GLY A 433 -16.40 11.09 23.61
N LEU A 434 -17.32 11.95 23.15
CA LEU A 434 -17.02 13.28 22.62
C LEU A 434 -17.43 14.42 23.58
N GLY A 435 -18.35 14.20 24.49
CA GLY A 435 -18.84 15.23 25.40
C GLY A 435 -20.00 14.78 26.27
N ASP A 436 -20.65 15.74 26.92
CA ASP A 436 -21.76 15.50 27.83
C ASP A 436 -23.06 15.22 27.04
N VAL A 437 -23.76 14.16 27.41
CA VAL A 437 -25.04 13.76 26.79
C VAL A 437 -26.17 13.94 27.78
N TYR A 438 -27.15 14.76 27.42
CA TYR A 438 -28.37 14.99 28.17
C TYR A 438 -29.58 14.42 27.43
N LEU A 439 -30.38 13.65 28.15
CA LEU A 439 -31.63 13.08 27.66
C LEU A 439 -32.81 13.79 28.33
N SER A 440 -33.80 14.18 27.55
CA SER A 440 -35.05 14.68 28.08
C SER A 440 -35.86 13.60 28.83
N GLU A 441 -36.85 13.99 29.61
CA GLU A 441 -37.74 13.06 30.30
C GLU A 441 -38.42 12.07 29.35
N SER A 442 -38.78 12.53 28.14
CA SER A 442 -39.42 11.72 27.09
C SER A 442 -38.50 10.59 26.60
N MET A 443 -37.17 10.74 26.74
CA MET A 443 -36.19 9.75 26.28
C MET A 443 -35.65 8.85 27.40
N LYS A 444 -35.97 9.09 28.66
CA LYS A 444 -35.41 8.28 29.78
C LYS A 444 -35.68 6.77 29.62
N ASN A 445 -36.77 6.42 28.97
CA ASN A 445 -37.17 5.03 28.73
C ASN A 445 -36.67 4.48 27.38
N TRP A 446 -36.03 5.30 26.54
CA TRP A 446 -35.52 4.85 25.25
C TRP A 446 -34.18 4.14 25.43
N LYS A 447 -34.24 2.83 25.62
CA LYS A 447 -33.07 1.96 25.78
C LYS A 447 -33.30 0.64 25.07
N ILE A 448 -32.22 0.00 24.75
CA ILE A 448 -32.22 -1.38 24.25
C ILE A 448 -32.34 -2.28 25.49
N VAL A 449 -33.32 -3.18 25.48
CA VAL A 449 -33.54 -4.14 26.54
C VAL A 449 -33.44 -5.55 25.97
N GLU A 450 -32.84 -6.44 26.75
CA GLU A 450 -32.80 -7.85 26.42
C GLU A 450 -34.19 -8.47 26.58
N THR A 451 -34.49 -9.51 25.79
CA THR A 451 -35.70 -10.30 25.97
C THR A 451 -35.65 -10.97 27.32
N PRO A 452 -36.63 -10.72 28.23
CA PRO A 452 -36.67 -11.41 29.50
C PRO A 452 -36.86 -12.91 29.28
N SER A 453 -36.48 -13.70 30.29
CA SER A 453 -36.79 -15.13 30.32
C SER A 453 -38.31 -15.33 30.28
N VAL A 454 -38.78 -15.92 29.19
CA VAL A 454 -40.20 -16.20 29.04
C VAL A 454 -40.48 -17.61 29.55
N SER A 455 -41.35 -17.72 30.52
CA SER A 455 -41.88 -19.01 30.98
C SER A 455 -43.29 -19.22 30.46
N ALA A 456 -43.56 -20.39 29.93
CA ALA A 456 -44.87 -20.80 29.49
C ALA A 456 -45.37 -21.95 30.35
N GLY A 457 -46.46 -21.77 31.03
CA GLY A 457 -47.16 -22.82 31.79
C GLY A 457 -48.45 -23.24 31.06
N VAL A 458 -48.67 -24.56 31.00
CA VAL A 458 -49.95 -25.10 30.50
C VAL A 458 -50.64 -25.75 31.68
N SER A 459 -51.81 -25.26 32.02
CA SER A 459 -52.67 -25.85 33.02
C SER A 459 -53.95 -26.39 32.38
N ALA A 460 -54.36 -27.58 32.82
CA ALA A 460 -55.61 -28.19 32.38
C ALA A 460 -56.64 -28.05 33.48
N TYR A 461 -57.71 -27.35 33.21
CA TYR A 461 -58.84 -27.18 34.14
C TYR A 461 -60.16 -27.44 33.43
N SER A 462 -60.94 -28.40 33.92
CA SER A 462 -62.30 -28.69 33.43
C SER A 462 -62.43 -28.82 31.92
N GLY A 463 -61.51 -29.55 31.27
CA GLY A 463 -61.56 -29.76 29.80
C GLY A 463 -60.99 -28.62 28.93
N TRP A 464 -60.35 -27.66 29.55
CA TRP A 464 -59.72 -26.53 28.88
C TRP A 464 -58.20 -26.59 29.14
N LEU A 465 -57.44 -26.18 28.15
CA LEU A 465 -56.00 -25.91 28.29
C LEU A 465 -55.80 -24.41 28.38
N GLU A 466 -55.30 -23.95 29.50
CA GLU A 466 -54.94 -22.55 29.68
C GLU A 466 -53.42 -22.42 29.53
N LEU A 467 -53.01 -21.64 28.55
CA LEU A 467 -51.62 -21.27 28.36
C LEU A 467 -51.35 -19.96 29.11
N THR A 468 -50.58 -20.02 30.14
CA THR A 468 -50.10 -18.86 30.87
C THR A 468 -48.69 -18.52 30.40
N VAL A 469 -48.52 -17.34 29.87
CA VAL A 469 -47.19 -16.82 29.46
C VAL A 469 -46.83 -15.72 30.44
N ASP A 470 -45.76 -15.95 31.18
CA ASP A 470 -45.19 -14.93 32.03
C ASP A 470 -44.03 -14.24 31.26
N MET A 471 -44.22 -12.96 31.02
CA MET A 471 -43.27 -12.10 30.31
C MET A 471 -42.68 -11.01 31.21
N GLY A 472 -42.80 -11.15 32.53
CA GLY A 472 -42.37 -10.11 33.46
C GLY A 472 -43.02 -8.75 33.20
N GLU A 473 -42.25 -7.70 33.08
CA GLU A 473 -42.73 -6.31 32.94
C GLU A 473 -43.21 -5.93 31.54
N PHE A 474 -43.28 -6.86 30.56
CA PHE A 474 -43.66 -6.51 29.19
C PHE A 474 -45.17 -6.42 29.00
N PRO A 475 -45.64 -5.45 28.18
CA PRO A 475 -47.06 -5.29 27.93
C PRO A 475 -47.63 -6.47 27.12
N LYS A 476 -48.50 -7.23 27.75
CA LYS A 476 -49.18 -8.40 27.15
C LYS A 476 -49.90 -8.05 25.85
N GLU A 477 -50.32 -6.81 25.69
CA GLU A 477 -51.04 -6.28 24.53
C GLU A 477 -50.16 -6.23 23.24
N GLU A 478 -48.85 -6.18 23.38
CA GLU A 478 -47.92 -6.12 22.25
C GLU A 478 -47.35 -7.49 21.85
N LEU A 479 -47.59 -8.55 22.63
CA LEU A 479 -47.03 -9.88 22.43
C LEU A 479 -47.26 -10.42 21.00
N GLY A 480 -48.49 -10.27 20.46
CA GLY A 480 -48.78 -10.73 19.11
C GLY A 480 -47.93 -10.04 18.01
N ARG A 481 -47.62 -8.76 18.19
CA ARG A 481 -46.77 -7.99 17.28
C ARG A 481 -45.28 -8.38 17.42
N ILE A 482 -44.86 -8.62 18.66
CA ILE A 482 -43.50 -9.09 18.97
C ILE A 482 -43.25 -10.45 18.31
N LEU A 483 -44.17 -11.41 18.47
CA LEU A 483 -44.10 -12.74 17.83
C LEU A 483 -44.10 -12.64 16.30
N THR A 484 -44.88 -11.75 15.74
CA THR A 484 -44.90 -11.49 14.29
C THR A 484 -43.54 -10.93 13.82
N ALA A 485 -42.97 -9.98 14.54
CA ALA A 485 -41.67 -9.41 14.23
C ALA A 485 -40.55 -10.48 14.31
N TYR A 486 -40.60 -11.36 15.32
CA TYR A 486 -39.67 -12.47 15.46
C TYR A 486 -39.82 -13.48 14.30
N SER A 487 -41.05 -13.87 13.93
CA SER A 487 -41.27 -14.77 12.78
C SER A 487 -40.79 -14.18 11.45
N GLN A 488 -40.74 -12.87 11.31
CA GLN A 488 -40.18 -12.13 10.20
C GLN A 488 -38.64 -12.00 10.29
N LYS A 489 -37.98 -12.64 11.27
CA LYS A 489 -36.55 -12.58 11.52
C LYS A 489 -36.01 -11.15 11.75
N LYS A 490 -36.82 -10.27 12.32
CA LYS A 490 -36.36 -8.96 12.76
C LYS A 490 -35.43 -9.12 13.97
N LYS A 491 -34.36 -8.35 14.03
CA LYS A 491 -33.40 -8.37 15.15
C LYS A 491 -33.94 -7.70 16.41
N TYR A 492 -34.87 -6.77 16.27
CA TYR A 492 -35.47 -6.00 17.35
C TYR A 492 -36.94 -5.66 17.05
N TYR A 493 -37.67 -5.30 18.12
CA TYR A 493 -39.01 -4.74 18.05
C TYR A 493 -39.08 -3.49 18.94
N ARG A 494 -39.65 -2.38 18.42
CA ARG A 494 -39.84 -1.15 19.18
C ARG A 494 -41.18 -1.21 19.92
N LEU A 495 -41.13 -1.15 21.26
CA LEU A 495 -42.29 -1.10 22.13
C LEU A 495 -42.92 0.28 22.06
N LYS A 496 -44.23 0.39 22.39
CA LYS A 496 -44.94 1.68 22.51
C LYS A 496 -44.32 2.60 23.55
N SER A 497 -43.63 2.06 24.55
CA SER A 497 -42.86 2.80 25.54
C SER A 497 -41.62 3.49 24.99
N GLY A 498 -41.24 3.20 23.73
CA GLY A 498 -40.00 3.68 23.08
C GLY A 498 -38.79 2.76 23.25
N GLN A 499 -38.85 1.74 24.08
CA GLN A 499 -37.79 0.75 24.29
C GLN A 499 -37.64 -0.14 23.05
N PHE A 500 -36.41 -0.57 22.77
CA PHE A 500 -36.11 -1.58 21.76
C PHE A 500 -35.85 -2.93 22.41
N LEU A 501 -36.71 -3.89 22.10
CA LEU A 501 -36.56 -5.27 22.56
C LEU A 501 -35.73 -6.05 21.57
N MET A 502 -34.63 -6.66 22.02
CA MET A 502 -33.84 -7.58 21.21
C MET A 502 -34.58 -8.90 21.02
N LEU A 503 -34.69 -9.40 19.79
CA LEU A 503 -35.47 -10.59 19.44
C LEU A 503 -34.64 -11.84 19.18
N ASP A 504 -33.35 -11.77 19.15
CA ASP A 504 -32.46 -12.85 18.74
C ASP A 504 -32.01 -13.79 19.89
N GLN A 505 -32.60 -13.69 21.08
CA GLN A 505 -32.26 -14.50 22.23
C GLN A 505 -33.26 -15.66 22.47
N GLY A 506 -32.75 -16.78 23.04
CA GLY A 506 -33.40 -18.09 23.10
C GLY A 506 -34.82 -18.20 23.71
N GLY A 507 -35.27 -17.22 24.49
CA GLY A 507 -36.65 -17.24 25.06
C GLY A 507 -37.74 -17.13 24.01
N MET A 508 -37.52 -16.38 22.93
CA MET A 508 -38.47 -16.19 21.84
C MET A 508 -38.68 -17.43 20.97
N PHE A 509 -37.65 -18.28 20.85
CA PHE A 509 -37.76 -19.53 20.10
C PHE A 509 -38.77 -20.48 20.71
N THR A 510 -38.76 -20.64 22.04
CA THR A 510 -39.65 -21.51 22.78
C THR A 510 -41.12 -21.01 22.66
N LEU A 511 -41.32 -19.71 22.78
CA LEU A 511 -42.64 -19.09 22.62
C LEU A 511 -43.22 -19.26 21.20
N THR A 512 -42.39 -19.03 20.19
CA THR A 512 -42.86 -19.11 18.79
C THR A 512 -43.20 -20.56 18.43
N LYS A 513 -42.41 -21.52 18.92
CA LYS A 513 -42.68 -22.95 18.74
C LYS A 513 -44.01 -23.35 19.39
N LEU A 514 -44.24 -22.98 20.67
CA LEU A 514 -45.46 -23.24 21.39
C LEU A 514 -46.69 -22.56 20.74
N ALA A 515 -46.55 -21.30 20.34
CA ALA A 515 -47.62 -20.58 19.64
C ALA A 515 -48.00 -21.22 18.29
N GLY A 516 -47.00 -21.74 17.56
CA GLY A 516 -47.19 -22.49 16.30
C GLY A 516 -47.88 -23.84 16.49
N GLU A 517 -47.46 -24.62 17.48
CA GLU A 517 -48.02 -25.93 17.82
C GLU A 517 -49.48 -25.84 18.35
N LEU A 518 -49.81 -24.74 19.04
CA LEU A 518 -51.14 -24.50 19.56
C LEU A 518 -52.06 -23.72 18.60
N GLY A 519 -51.60 -23.43 17.39
CA GLY A 519 -52.42 -22.72 16.38
C GLY A 519 -52.75 -21.26 16.72
N ILE A 520 -52.04 -20.62 17.66
CA ILE A 520 -52.29 -19.26 18.16
C ILE A 520 -51.61 -18.24 17.24
N SER A 521 -51.94 -18.20 16.00
CA SER A 521 -51.31 -17.27 15.03
C SER A 521 -51.94 -15.87 14.99
N LYS A 522 -53.07 -15.65 15.61
CA LYS A 522 -53.80 -14.36 15.60
C LYS A 522 -54.50 -14.08 16.93
N GLY A 523 -53.77 -13.68 17.96
CA GLY A 523 -54.29 -13.05 19.17
C GLY A 523 -54.51 -13.98 20.36
N LEU A 524 -53.72 -13.79 21.40
CA LEU A 524 -53.75 -14.45 22.71
C LEU A 524 -54.99 -14.12 23.57
N THR A 525 -56.06 -13.54 23.00
CA THR A 525 -57.24 -13.09 23.73
C THR A 525 -58.48 -13.93 23.48
N LYS A 526 -58.41 -15.02 22.71
CA LYS A 526 -59.55 -15.92 22.52
C LYS A 526 -59.34 -17.25 23.22
N ARG A 527 -60.24 -17.60 24.14
CA ARG A 527 -60.40 -18.95 24.67
C ARG A 527 -60.70 -19.90 23.52
N HIS A 528 -59.83 -20.85 23.23
CA HIS A 528 -60.08 -21.87 22.23
C HIS A 528 -60.55 -23.16 22.90
N HIS A 529 -61.64 -23.71 22.42
CA HIS A 529 -62.05 -25.07 22.72
C HIS A 529 -61.09 -26.04 22.00
N PRO A 530 -60.53 -27.04 22.65
CA PRO A 530 -59.84 -28.12 21.95
C PRO A 530 -60.88 -28.91 21.15
N PRO A 531 -60.53 -29.40 19.93
CA PRO A 531 -61.38 -30.39 19.28
C PRO A 531 -61.47 -31.62 20.19
N ALA A 532 -62.66 -32.15 20.37
CA ALA A 532 -62.90 -33.35 21.12
C ALA A 532 -62.03 -34.48 20.54
N CYS A 533 -61.10 -34.99 21.32
CA CYS A 533 -60.40 -36.23 20.98
C CYS A 533 -61.34 -37.38 21.33
N LEU A 534 -61.72 -38.15 20.27
CA LEU A 534 -62.23 -39.52 20.40
C LEU A 534 -61.16 -40.44 20.97
#